data_a642294bd8d04aabf0b0c66bf29f3111
#
_entry.id   a642294bd8d04aabf0b0c66bf29f3111
#
_cell.length_a   1.000
_cell.length_b   1.000
_cell.length_c   1.000
_cell.angle_alpha   90.00
_cell.angle_beta   90.00
_cell.angle_gamma   90.00
#
_symmetry.space_group_name_H-M   'P 1'
#
loop_
_entity.id
_entity.type
_entity.pdbx_description
1 polymer ?
#
loop_
_entity_poly.entity_id
_entity_poly.type
_entity_poly.pdbx_seq_one_letter_code
_entity_poly.pdbx_strand_id
1 'polypeptide(L)' 'EKDEAVEVTLKWEDDALKKVSKIPIPFIRNMAVKRIEQEISKEGKDVVTLELFEKYRFTF' A
#
# COMPACT_ATOMS: atom_id res chain seq x y z
N GLU A 1 4.66 10.54 -17.89
CA GLU A 1 4.91 10.22 -17.54
C GLU A 1 4.63 9.18 -16.80
N LYS A 2 4.69 8.36 -16.54
CA LYS A 2 4.52 7.41 -15.90
C LYS A 2 4.75 7.44 -14.51
N ASP A 3 5.04 8.25 -14.05
CA ASP A 3 5.30 8.49 -12.71
C ASP A 3 4.13 8.20 -11.84
N GLU A 4 3.00 7.88 -12.39
CA GLU A 4 1.88 7.50 -11.59
C GLU A 4 2.04 6.12 -11.03
N ALA A 5 2.98 5.35 -11.46
CA ALA A 5 3.15 3.99 -10.98
C ALA A 5 3.47 3.99 -9.49
N VAL A 6 2.80 3.15 -8.73
CA VAL A 6 3.06 2.99 -7.32
C VAL A 6 4.20 2.02 -7.14
N GLU A 7 5.23 2.43 -6.42
CA GLU A 7 6.37 1.55 -6.16
C GLU A 7 6.08 0.69 -4.95
N VAL A 8 6.06 -0.61 -5.15
CA VAL A 8 5.81 -1.55 -4.07
C VAL A 8 6.92 -2.58 -4.04
N THR A 9 7.23 -3.07 -2.85
CA THR A 9 8.23 -4.11 -2.70
C THR A 9 7.60 -5.44 -2.33
N LEU A 10 6.38 -5.42 -1.85
CA LEU A 10 5.65 -6.63 -1.55
C LEU A 10 4.61 -6.87 -2.62
N LYS A 11 4.00 -8.04 -2.56
CA LYS A 11 2.96 -8.38 -3.50
C LYS A 11 1.66 -7.75 -3.05
N TRP A 12 1.00 -7.03 -3.92
CA TRP A 12 -0.27 -6.39 -3.60
C TRP A 12 -1.37 -6.99 -4.43
N GLU A 13 -2.51 -7.22 -3.80
CA GLU A 13 -3.69 -7.64 -4.53
C GLU A 13 -4.20 -6.49 -5.38
N ASP A 14 -4.89 -6.84 -6.47
CA ASP A 14 -5.41 -5.83 -7.37
C ASP A 14 -6.29 -4.83 -6.63
N ASP A 15 -7.15 -5.34 -5.74
CA ASP A 15 -8.05 -4.46 -5.01
C ASP A 15 -7.28 -3.50 -4.11
N ALA A 16 -6.25 -3.99 -3.46
CA ALA A 16 -5.44 -3.14 -2.59
C ALA A 16 -4.70 -2.09 -3.41
N LEU A 17 -4.17 -2.48 -4.55
CA LEU A 17 -3.49 -1.53 -5.43
C LEU A 17 -4.44 -0.46 -5.91
N LYS A 18 -5.65 -0.85 -6.27
CA LYS A 18 -6.64 0.12 -6.73
C LYS A 18 -6.95 1.14 -5.64
N LYS A 19 -7.07 0.67 -4.41
CA LYS A 19 -7.38 1.57 -3.31
C LYS A 19 -6.25 2.56 -3.08
N VAL A 20 -5.02 2.08 -3.04
CA VAL A 20 -3.90 2.96 -2.77
C VAL A 20 -3.66 3.90 -3.96
N SER A 21 -3.97 3.46 -5.17
CA SER A 21 -3.80 4.30 -6.35
C SER A 21 -4.78 5.47 -6.36
N LYS A 22 -5.87 5.37 -5.62
CA LYS A 22 -6.85 6.44 -5.57
C LYS A 22 -6.38 7.62 -4.74
N ILE A 23 -5.34 7.45 -3.96
CA ILE A 23 -4.78 8.55 -3.20
C ILE A 23 -4.17 9.53 -4.20
N PRO A 24 -4.71 10.76 -4.28
CA PRO A 24 -4.29 11.69 -5.34
C PRO A 24 -2.92 12.30 -5.14
N ILE A 25 -2.44 12.32 -3.92
CA ILE A 25 -1.16 12.96 -3.62
C ILE A 25 -0.07 11.89 -3.60
N PRO A 26 0.87 11.94 -4.57
CA PRO A 26 1.88 10.88 -4.66
C PRO A 26 2.70 10.71 -3.39
N PHE A 27 3.02 11.82 -2.72
CA PHE A 27 3.80 11.74 -1.50
C PHE A 27 3.06 10.93 -0.45
N ILE A 28 1.79 11.22 -0.26
CA ILE A 28 0.97 10.51 0.73
C ILE A 28 0.82 9.05 0.31
N ARG A 29 0.63 8.82 -0.97
CA ARG A 29 0.47 7.45 -1.48
C ARG A 29 1.71 6.62 -1.19
N ASN A 30 2.88 7.19 -1.43
CA ASN A 30 4.12 6.47 -1.17
C ASN A 30 4.30 6.20 0.31
N MET A 31 3.94 7.15 1.16
CA MET A 31 4.01 6.95 2.59
C MET A 31 3.09 5.82 3.03
N ALA A 32 1.88 5.80 2.48
CA ALA A 32 0.93 4.75 2.83
C ALA A 32 1.47 3.37 2.44
N VAL A 33 2.03 3.28 1.24
CA VAL A 33 2.58 2.02 0.78
C VAL A 33 3.68 1.55 1.70
N LYS A 34 4.62 2.43 2.02
CA LYS A 34 5.73 2.05 2.88
C LYS A 34 5.26 1.63 4.26
N ARG A 35 4.31 2.37 4.82
CA ARG A 35 3.83 2.08 6.15
C ARG A 35 3.16 0.71 6.19
N ILE A 36 2.29 0.46 5.21
CA ILE A 36 1.57 -0.80 5.18
C ILE A 36 2.53 -1.95 4.99
N GLU A 37 3.51 -1.79 4.11
CA GLU A 37 4.47 -2.86 3.88
C GLU A 37 5.29 -3.14 5.11
N GLN A 38 5.66 -2.12 5.86
CA GLN A 38 6.40 -2.32 7.09
C GLN A 38 5.60 -3.11 8.11
N GLU A 39 4.32 -2.76 8.27
CA GLU A 39 3.49 -3.47 9.24
C GLU A 39 3.28 -4.91 8.84
N ILE A 40 3.05 -5.14 7.56
CA ILE A 40 2.82 -6.49 7.08
C ILE A 40 4.09 -7.32 7.21
N SER A 41 5.23 -6.73 6.95
CA SER A 41 6.50 -7.43 7.09
C SER A 41 6.75 -7.82 8.54
N LYS A 42 6.36 -6.97 9.47
CA LYS A 42 6.50 -7.29 10.88
C LYS A 42 5.67 -8.50 11.27
N GLU A 43 4.56 -8.70 10.59
CA GLU A 43 3.69 -9.85 10.86
C GLU A 43 4.17 -11.10 10.14
N GLY A 44 5.26 -11.00 9.41
CA GLY A 44 5.77 -12.16 8.70
C GLY A 44 5.05 -12.45 7.41
N LYS A 45 4.32 -11.49 6.89
CA LYS A 45 3.59 -11.65 5.64
C LYS A 45 4.29 -10.92 4.52
N ASP A 46 4.00 -11.34 3.28
CA ASP A 46 4.59 -10.69 2.13
C ASP A 46 3.55 -10.34 1.07
N VAL A 47 2.28 -10.40 1.42
CA VAL A 47 1.21 -10.08 0.51
C VAL A 47 0.29 -9.05 1.15
N VAL A 48 -0.04 -8.01 0.40
CA VAL A 48 -0.95 -6.98 0.89
C VAL A 48 -2.32 -7.24 0.27
N THR A 49 -3.27 -7.64 1.10
CA THR A 49 -4.64 -7.84 0.66
C THR A 49 -5.45 -6.59 0.95
N LEU A 50 -6.62 -6.51 0.33
CA LEU A 50 -7.50 -5.38 0.57
C LEU A 50 -7.84 -5.27 2.06
N GLU A 51 -8.04 -6.41 2.69
CA GLU A 51 -8.38 -6.44 4.10
C GLU A 51 -7.25 -5.85 4.94
N LEU A 52 -6.03 -6.24 4.64
CA LEU A 52 -4.87 -5.71 5.37
C LEU A 52 -4.69 -4.22 5.09
N PHE A 53 -4.90 -3.82 3.86
CA PHE A 53 -4.82 -2.41 3.52
C PHE A 53 -5.82 -1.60 4.33
N GLU A 54 -7.05 -2.07 4.41
CA GLU A 54 -8.07 -1.35 5.16
C GLU A 54 -7.74 -1.31 6.64
N LYS A 55 -7.15 -2.40 7.14
CA LYS A 55 -6.79 -2.48 8.53
C LYS A 55 -5.74 -1.43 8.91
N TYR A 56 -4.73 -1.28 8.07
CA TYR A 56 -3.61 -0.41 8.41
C TYR A 56 -3.78 1.02 7.95
N ARG A 57 -4.70 1.27 7.05
CA ARG A 57 -4.82 2.62 6.53
C ARG A 57 -5.27 3.62 7.59
N PHE A 58 -5.88 3.12 8.66
CA PHE A 58 -6.33 4.00 9.74
C PHE A 58 -5.20 4.40 10.68
N THR A 59 -4.01 3.90 10.48
CA THR A 59 -2.90 4.26 11.34
C THR A 59 -2.16 5.49 10.83
N PHE A 60 -2.57 6.05 9.72
CA PHE A 60 -1.90 7.22 9.18
C PHE A 60 -2.40 8.51 9.77
#